data_a4cb550cc52028e9cd65a5acde45c2c9
#
_entry.id   a4cb550cc52028e9cd65a5acde45c2c9
#
_cell.length_a   1.000
_cell.length_b   1.000
_cell.length_c   1.000
_cell.angle_alpha   90.00
_cell.angle_beta   90.00
_cell.angle_gamma   90.00
#
_symmetry.space_group_name_H-M   'P 1'
#
loop_
_entity.id
_entity.type
_entity.pdbx_description
1 polymer ?
#
loop_
_entity_poly.entity_id
_entity_poly.type
_entity_poly.pdbx_seq_one_letter_code
_entity_poly.pdbx_strand_id
1 'polypeptide(L)'
;MGSAIWNALQRKGYTNLVGRTHQELDLMDAVAVKQFFDQEQPEVVVLAAAHVGGIMANLKYRADFIYQNLAIQQNVIGESWRHGVEKLLFLGSTCIYPREARQPIGENALLTSPLEYTNEPYAIAKIAGLKMCESFNLQYGTNFIAVMPTNLYGPRDNFDLETSHVMPAMVRKMHLARLLNEGNMDGIREDFARRPVEHVNGNAIEEQILETLEKYGILPDRLKLWGSGAPIREFLWSEDMADASVYCLEHIDFKDVRGTGDEVRNCHINIGSGKEVTIRQLAELVKATVGYRGTIKWDTTKPDGTLRKLTDVSRLHALGWHHTMELKDGVPALYRWYLNN
;
A
#
# COMPACT_ATOMS: atom_id res chain seq x y z
N MET A 1 -2.36 6.02 -2.32
CA MET A 1 -3.62 5.98 -1.55
C MET A 1 -4.28 7.34 -1.36
N GLY A 2 -3.64 8.37 -0.82
CA GLY A 2 -4.28 9.66 -0.58
C GLY A 2 -5.01 10.23 -1.79
N SER A 3 -4.39 10.20 -2.98
CA SER A 3 -5.03 10.66 -4.23
C SER A 3 -6.27 9.82 -4.63
N ALA A 4 -6.28 8.52 -4.35
CA ALA A 4 -7.45 7.68 -4.63
C ALA A 4 -8.62 8.04 -3.70
N ILE A 5 -8.35 8.24 -2.39
CA ILE A 5 -9.35 8.70 -1.42
C ILE A 5 -9.88 10.09 -1.78
N TRP A 6 -8.99 11.01 -2.15
CA TRP A 6 -9.37 12.34 -2.63
C TRP A 6 -10.35 12.27 -3.79
N ASN A 7 -10.00 11.48 -4.81
CA ASN A 7 -10.85 11.28 -5.99
C ASN A 7 -12.19 10.60 -5.62
N ALA A 8 -12.18 9.65 -4.68
CA ALA A 8 -13.41 8.99 -4.21
C ALA A 8 -14.33 9.98 -3.49
N LEU A 9 -13.81 10.83 -2.62
CA LEU A 9 -14.56 11.89 -1.96
C LEU A 9 -15.15 12.87 -2.99
N GLN A 10 -14.37 13.33 -3.96
CA GLN A 10 -14.87 14.22 -5.01
C GLN A 10 -16.00 13.57 -5.83
N ARG A 11 -15.86 12.29 -6.21
CA ARG A 11 -16.93 11.55 -6.93
C ARG A 11 -18.22 11.45 -6.12
N LYS A 12 -18.13 11.40 -4.79
CA LYS A 12 -19.28 11.42 -3.86
C LYS A 12 -19.85 12.81 -3.60
N GLY A 13 -19.26 13.87 -4.19
CA GLY A 13 -19.77 15.24 -4.09
C GLY A 13 -19.18 16.06 -2.93
N TYR A 14 -18.17 15.57 -2.23
CA TYR A 14 -17.46 16.36 -1.22
C TYR A 14 -16.61 17.44 -1.92
N THR A 15 -16.83 18.68 -1.57
CA THR A 15 -16.15 19.84 -2.18
C THR A 15 -15.23 20.60 -1.22
N ASN A 16 -15.46 20.47 0.09
CA ASN A 16 -14.63 21.10 1.12
C ASN A 16 -13.48 20.17 1.53
N LEU A 17 -12.56 19.92 0.58
CA LEU A 17 -11.42 19.06 0.80
C LEU A 17 -10.14 19.87 0.93
N VAL A 18 -9.38 19.64 1.99
CA VAL A 18 -8.08 20.27 2.22
C VAL A 18 -7.00 19.21 2.23
N GLY A 19 -5.98 19.38 1.42
CA GLY A 19 -4.81 18.51 1.36
C GLY A 19 -3.54 19.33 1.21
N ARG A 20 -2.42 18.78 1.71
CA ARG A 20 -1.08 19.38 1.54
C ARG A 20 -0.11 18.29 1.08
N THR A 21 0.81 18.68 0.23
CA THR A 21 1.96 17.85 -0.11
C THR A 21 2.98 17.88 1.03
N HIS A 22 3.91 16.92 1.05
CA HIS A 22 4.99 16.91 2.04
C HIS A 22 5.85 18.19 1.99
N GLN A 23 5.98 18.82 0.83
CA GLN A 23 6.72 20.09 0.69
C GLN A 23 5.97 21.28 1.31
N GLU A 24 4.64 21.25 1.33
CA GLU A 24 3.80 22.29 1.91
C GLU A 24 3.57 22.11 3.39
N LEU A 25 3.56 20.86 3.87
CA LEU A 25 3.37 20.52 5.28
C LEU A 25 4.14 19.24 5.63
N ASP A 26 5.24 19.40 6.36
CA ASP A 26 5.94 18.25 6.96
C ASP A 26 5.20 17.83 8.24
N LEU A 27 4.56 16.65 8.19
CA LEU A 27 3.82 16.12 9.34
C LEU A 27 4.71 15.69 10.52
N MET A 28 6.02 15.67 10.35
CA MET A 28 6.96 15.49 11.47
C MET A 28 7.18 16.78 12.28
N ASP A 29 6.91 17.95 11.70
CA ASP A 29 6.97 19.22 12.38
C ASP A 29 5.68 19.47 13.18
N ALA A 30 5.74 19.23 14.48
CA ALA A 30 4.61 19.37 15.39
C ALA A 30 4.05 20.82 15.42
N VAL A 31 4.90 21.84 15.22
CA VAL A 31 4.48 23.24 15.22
C VAL A 31 3.71 23.54 13.94
N ALA A 32 4.22 23.10 12.80
CA ALA A 32 3.55 23.28 11.51
C ALA A 32 2.20 22.54 11.46
N VAL A 33 2.14 21.29 11.98
CA VAL A 33 0.89 20.53 12.08
C VAL A 33 -0.13 21.24 12.96
N LYS A 34 0.28 21.72 14.14
CA LYS A 34 -0.61 22.51 15.02
C LYS A 34 -1.13 23.76 14.30
N GLN A 35 -0.29 24.53 13.66
CA GLN A 35 -0.69 25.75 12.92
C GLN A 35 -1.68 25.40 11.79
N PHE A 36 -1.47 24.30 11.09
CA PHE A 36 -2.40 23.82 10.07
C PHE A 36 -3.78 23.53 10.66
N PHE A 37 -3.86 22.82 11.80
CA PHE A 37 -5.14 22.54 12.47
C PHE A 37 -5.78 23.81 13.03
N ASP A 38 -5.01 24.73 13.59
CA ASP A 38 -5.51 26.04 14.05
C ASP A 38 -6.18 26.84 12.92
N GLN A 39 -5.64 26.75 11.70
CA GLN A 39 -6.12 27.52 10.54
C GLN A 39 -7.29 26.83 9.81
N GLU A 40 -7.17 25.54 9.53
CA GLU A 40 -8.12 24.81 8.69
C GLU A 40 -9.31 24.25 9.46
N GLN A 41 -9.17 24.03 10.78
CA GLN A 41 -10.23 23.49 11.67
C GLN A 41 -10.98 22.30 11.06
N PRO A 42 -10.29 21.20 10.67
CA PRO A 42 -10.94 20.11 9.97
C PRO A 42 -11.93 19.36 10.85
N GLU A 43 -13.13 19.12 10.35
CA GLU A 43 -14.16 18.28 11.03
C GLU A 43 -13.83 16.79 10.91
N VAL A 44 -13.27 16.38 9.75
CA VAL A 44 -12.91 14.98 9.46
C VAL A 44 -11.45 14.92 8.95
N VAL A 45 -10.71 13.95 9.45
CA VAL A 45 -9.30 13.75 9.08
C VAL A 45 -9.07 12.36 8.49
N VAL A 46 -8.37 12.28 7.36
CA VAL A 46 -7.86 11.03 6.80
C VAL A 46 -6.34 11.06 6.86
N LEU A 47 -5.75 10.28 7.76
CA LEU A 47 -4.30 10.14 7.84
C LEU A 47 -3.82 9.07 6.87
N ALA A 48 -3.58 9.48 5.61
CA ALA A 48 -3.07 8.64 4.52
C ALA A 48 -1.56 8.79 4.30
N ALA A 49 -0.89 9.59 5.11
CA ALA A 49 0.55 9.82 5.03
C ALA A 49 1.33 8.84 5.90
N ALA A 50 2.46 8.36 5.36
CA ALA A 50 3.43 7.52 6.07
C ALA A 50 4.75 7.48 5.31
N HIS A 51 5.84 7.22 6.03
CA HIS A 51 7.10 6.81 5.41
C HIS A 51 7.00 5.31 5.07
N VAL A 52 6.98 4.99 3.78
CA VAL A 52 6.74 3.63 3.27
C VAL A 52 7.84 3.20 2.30
N GLY A 53 8.05 1.89 2.15
CA GLY A 53 9.02 1.34 1.20
C GLY A 53 9.01 -0.18 1.18
N GLY A 54 9.68 -0.76 0.19
CA GLY A 54 9.85 -2.20 0.04
C GLY A 54 10.73 -2.83 1.13
N ILE A 55 10.93 -4.15 1.06
CA ILE A 55 11.68 -4.95 2.04
C ILE A 55 13.10 -4.40 2.25
N MET A 56 13.82 -4.08 1.17
CA MET A 56 15.19 -3.60 1.24
C MET A 56 15.30 -2.23 1.94
N ALA A 57 14.37 -1.32 1.66
CA ALA A 57 14.31 -0.03 2.33
C ALA A 57 14.03 -0.18 3.84
N ASN A 58 13.07 -1.03 4.20
CA ASN A 58 12.76 -1.34 5.61
C ASN A 58 13.97 -1.94 6.37
N LEU A 59 14.74 -2.82 5.74
CA LEU A 59 15.96 -3.38 6.33
C LEU A 59 17.06 -2.35 6.51
N LYS A 60 17.24 -1.45 5.55
CA LYS A 60 18.32 -0.46 5.54
C LYS A 60 18.04 0.75 6.43
N TYR A 61 16.81 1.25 6.45
CA TYR A 61 16.43 2.51 7.11
C TYR A 61 15.51 2.28 8.32
N ARG A 62 15.81 1.25 9.12
CA ARG A 62 14.98 0.81 10.26
C ARG A 62 14.59 1.92 11.23
N ALA A 63 15.54 2.79 11.57
CA ALA A 63 15.32 3.90 12.49
C ALA A 63 14.38 4.95 11.89
N ASP A 64 14.55 5.28 10.62
CA ASP A 64 13.70 6.25 9.92
C ASP A 64 12.26 5.75 9.83
N PHE A 65 12.06 4.46 9.52
CA PHE A 65 10.72 3.88 9.41
C PHE A 65 9.94 3.92 10.73
N ILE A 66 10.57 3.65 11.86
CA ILE A 66 9.86 3.75 13.15
C ILE A 66 9.70 5.20 13.58
N TYR A 67 10.77 6.00 13.54
CA TYR A 67 10.78 7.35 14.06
C TYR A 67 9.82 8.28 13.30
N GLN A 68 9.93 8.33 11.97
CA GLN A 68 9.12 9.23 11.16
C GLN A 68 7.63 8.87 11.23
N ASN A 69 7.29 7.57 11.16
CA ASN A 69 5.89 7.16 11.27
C ASN A 69 5.31 7.44 12.66
N LEU A 70 6.07 7.27 13.74
CA LEU A 70 5.62 7.64 15.08
C LEU A 70 5.39 9.15 15.19
N ALA A 71 6.30 9.98 14.69
CA ALA A 71 6.15 11.43 14.72
C ALA A 71 4.92 11.90 13.94
N ILE A 72 4.75 11.44 12.70
CA ILE A 72 3.60 11.77 11.84
C ILE A 72 2.27 11.46 12.55
N GLN A 73 2.11 10.22 13.00
CA GLN A 73 0.84 9.81 13.59
C GLN A 73 0.58 10.43 14.96
N GLN A 74 1.61 10.63 15.78
CA GLN A 74 1.49 11.33 17.07
C GLN A 74 1.01 12.76 16.88
N ASN A 75 1.59 13.50 15.94
CA ASN A 75 1.22 14.88 15.66
C ASN A 75 -0.22 14.96 15.14
N VAL A 76 -0.58 14.19 14.10
CA VAL A 76 -1.90 14.29 13.49
C VAL A 76 -3.01 13.77 14.41
N ILE A 77 -2.84 12.62 15.07
CA ILE A 77 -3.86 12.08 15.98
C ILE A 77 -4.02 13.00 17.21
N GLY A 78 -2.89 13.51 17.75
CA GLY A 78 -2.90 14.42 18.87
C GLY A 78 -3.60 15.75 18.57
N GLU A 79 -3.30 16.37 17.42
CA GLU A 79 -3.97 17.62 17.03
C GLU A 79 -5.45 17.40 16.64
N SER A 80 -5.78 16.25 16.04
CA SER A 80 -7.18 15.89 15.79
C SER A 80 -8.02 15.88 17.07
N TRP A 81 -7.47 15.30 18.14
CA TRP A 81 -8.16 15.33 19.44
C TRP A 81 -8.24 16.75 20.02
N ARG A 82 -7.14 17.52 20.03
CA ARG A 82 -7.12 18.88 20.61
C ARG A 82 -8.09 19.84 19.92
N HIS A 83 -8.33 19.64 18.62
CA HIS A 83 -9.20 20.48 17.82
C HIS A 83 -10.64 19.91 17.67
N GLY A 84 -10.96 18.85 18.41
CA GLY A 84 -12.32 18.32 18.43
C GLY A 84 -12.75 17.69 17.10
N VAL A 85 -11.81 17.13 16.32
CA VAL A 85 -12.11 16.40 15.07
C VAL A 85 -13.18 15.37 15.35
N GLU A 86 -14.29 15.42 14.61
CA GLU A 86 -15.43 14.54 14.80
C GLU A 86 -15.09 13.09 14.43
N LYS A 87 -14.30 12.90 13.36
CA LYS A 87 -13.91 11.58 12.88
C LYS A 87 -12.52 11.57 12.27
N LEU A 88 -11.73 10.57 12.64
CA LEU A 88 -10.42 10.34 12.03
C LEU A 88 -10.35 8.92 11.46
N LEU A 89 -9.87 8.78 10.23
CA LEU A 89 -9.49 7.51 9.63
C LEU A 89 -7.97 7.37 9.57
N PHE A 90 -7.43 6.42 10.32
CA PHE A 90 -6.02 6.07 10.32
C PHE A 90 -5.75 4.91 9.37
N LEU A 91 -4.93 5.14 8.35
CA LEU A 91 -4.48 4.09 7.44
C LEU A 91 -3.28 3.34 8.04
N GLY A 92 -3.56 2.16 8.57
CA GLY A 92 -2.57 1.23 9.08
C GLY A 92 -1.97 0.36 7.97
N SER A 93 -1.69 -0.88 8.29
CA SER A 93 -1.18 -1.90 7.36
C SER A 93 -1.34 -3.29 7.96
N THR A 94 -1.59 -4.29 7.15
CA THR A 94 -1.57 -5.71 7.60
C THR A 94 -0.19 -6.20 8.03
N CYS A 95 0.88 -5.39 7.91
CA CYS A 95 2.19 -5.68 8.50
C CYS A 95 2.18 -5.77 10.03
N ILE A 96 1.15 -5.24 10.69
CA ILE A 96 0.96 -5.31 12.14
C ILE A 96 0.76 -6.73 12.69
N TYR A 97 0.40 -7.67 11.81
CA TYR A 97 0.12 -9.03 12.25
C TYR A 97 1.38 -9.87 12.38
N PRO A 98 1.37 -10.82 13.32
CA PRO A 98 2.46 -11.76 13.51
C PRO A 98 2.82 -12.49 12.21
N ARG A 99 4.11 -12.81 12.06
CA ARG A 99 4.63 -13.55 10.92
C ARG A 99 3.93 -14.90 10.74
N GLU A 100 3.71 -15.61 11.84
CA GLU A 100 3.12 -16.97 11.87
C GLU A 100 1.63 -16.93 12.25
N ALA A 101 0.93 -15.83 11.99
CA ALA A 101 -0.49 -15.73 12.28
C ALA A 101 -1.31 -16.77 11.50
N ARG A 102 -2.34 -17.32 12.16
CA ARG A 102 -3.29 -18.22 11.51
C ARG A 102 -3.98 -17.52 10.35
N GLN A 103 -4.13 -18.22 9.24
CA GLN A 103 -4.76 -17.70 8.01
C GLN A 103 -6.19 -18.23 7.83
N PRO A 104 -7.14 -17.41 7.38
CA PRO A 104 -7.01 -15.96 7.17
C PRO A 104 -6.79 -15.20 8.48
N ILE A 105 -6.09 -14.05 8.40
CA ILE A 105 -5.65 -13.28 9.57
C ILE A 105 -6.79 -12.37 10.05
N GLY A 106 -7.42 -12.71 11.16
CA GLY A 106 -8.40 -11.85 11.82
C GLY A 106 -7.75 -10.78 12.69
N GLU A 107 -8.52 -9.74 13.04
CA GLU A 107 -8.06 -8.61 13.86
C GLU A 107 -7.54 -9.04 15.24
N ASN A 108 -8.04 -10.14 15.77
CA ASN A 108 -7.61 -10.69 17.06
C ASN A 108 -6.19 -11.31 17.04
N ALA A 109 -5.57 -11.45 15.86
CA ALA A 109 -4.18 -11.91 15.76
C ALA A 109 -3.15 -10.83 16.16
N LEU A 110 -3.57 -9.58 16.37
CA LEU A 110 -2.67 -8.49 16.75
C LEU A 110 -1.96 -8.81 18.08
N LEU A 111 -0.60 -8.66 18.09
CA LEU A 111 0.28 -8.84 19.25
C LEU A 111 0.27 -10.24 19.89
N THR A 112 -0.10 -11.29 19.15
CA THR A 112 -0.12 -12.67 19.68
C THR A 112 1.21 -13.40 19.54
N SER A 113 2.11 -12.97 18.65
CA SER A 113 3.46 -13.52 18.49
C SER A 113 4.38 -12.55 17.73
N PRO A 114 5.68 -12.87 17.51
CA PRO A 114 6.62 -11.97 16.86
C PRO A 114 6.21 -11.54 15.45
N LEU A 115 6.56 -10.30 15.11
CA LEU A 115 6.35 -9.69 13.80
C LEU A 115 7.35 -10.22 12.76
N GLU A 116 7.14 -9.88 11.49
CA GLU A 116 8.12 -10.11 10.43
C GLU A 116 9.32 -9.16 10.66
N TYR A 117 10.49 -9.74 10.88
CA TYR A 117 11.70 -9.00 11.25
C TYR A 117 12.10 -7.89 10.27
N THR A 118 11.88 -8.13 8.97
CA THR A 118 12.32 -7.20 7.92
C THR A 118 11.61 -5.86 7.95
N ASN A 119 10.36 -5.82 8.40
CA ASN A 119 9.54 -4.61 8.48
C ASN A 119 9.01 -4.32 9.91
N GLU A 120 9.56 -4.97 10.91
CA GLU A 120 9.15 -4.81 12.32
C GLU A 120 9.09 -3.35 12.79
N PRO A 121 10.07 -2.46 12.51
CA PRO A 121 10.02 -1.06 12.93
C PRO A 121 8.80 -0.31 12.36
N TYR A 122 8.48 -0.53 11.09
CA TYR A 122 7.29 0.03 10.47
C TYR A 122 6.00 -0.54 11.10
N ALA A 123 5.97 -1.85 11.30
CA ALA A 123 4.82 -2.52 11.90
C ALA A 123 4.55 -2.03 13.33
N ILE A 124 5.60 -1.88 14.16
CA ILE A 124 5.49 -1.32 15.52
C ILE A 124 4.92 0.11 15.48
N ALA A 125 5.41 0.96 14.58
CA ALA A 125 4.86 2.30 14.43
C ALA A 125 3.37 2.26 14.07
N LYS A 126 2.95 1.40 13.13
CA LYS A 126 1.54 1.26 12.76
C LYS A 126 0.67 0.69 13.88
N ILE A 127 1.20 -0.24 14.68
CA ILE A 127 0.54 -0.73 15.91
C ILE A 127 0.35 0.42 16.91
N ALA A 128 1.36 1.25 17.11
CA ALA A 128 1.27 2.39 18.00
C ALA A 128 0.17 3.36 17.58
N GLY A 129 0.07 3.71 16.28
CA GLY A 129 -0.98 4.59 15.75
C GLY A 129 -2.39 4.02 15.92
N LEU A 130 -2.57 2.74 15.61
CA LEU A 130 -3.81 2.02 15.87
C LEU A 130 -4.18 2.05 17.37
N LYS A 131 -3.22 1.78 18.26
CA LYS A 131 -3.47 1.80 19.72
C LYS A 131 -3.69 3.20 20.26
N MET A 132 -3.11 4.24 19.64
CA MET A 132 -3.46 5.62 19.92
C MET A 132 -4.94 5.88 19.59
N CYS A 133 -5.43 5.54 18.40
CA CYS A 133 -6.84 5.70 18.06
C CYS A 133 -7.75 5.00 19.07
N GLU A 134 -7.47 3.73 19.40
CA GLU A 134 -8.24 2.95 20.38
C GLU A 134 -8.24 3.60 21.77
N SER A 135 -7.07 4.06 22.24
CA SER A 135 -6.91 4.68 23.55
C SER A 135 -7.63 6.05 23.66
N PHE A 136 -7.53 6.87 22.60
CA PHE A 136 -8.23 8.17 22.56
C PHE A 136 -9.75 7.98 22.54
N ASN A 137 -10.26 6.99 21.81
CA ASN A 137 -11.67 6.64 21.82
C ASN A 137 -12.15 6.24 23.21
N LEU A 138 -11.40 5.41 23.91
CA LEU A 138 -11.78 4.91 25.24
C LEU A 138 -11.69 5.99 26.33
N GLN A 139 -10.67 6.83 26.26
CA GLN A 139 -10.43 7.84 27.31
C GLN A 139 -11.23 9.12 27.08
N TYR A 140 -11.33 9.59 25.84
CA TYR A 140 -11.87 10.90 25.51
C TYR A 140 -13.17 10.85 24.69
N GLY A 141 -13.63 9.62 24.32
CA GLY A 141 -14.87 9.48 23.56
C GLY A 141 -14.78 9.95 22.11
N THR A 142 -13.57 9.97 21.54
CA THR A 142 -13.36 10.31 20.12
C THR A 142 -13.91 9.22 19.19
N ASN A 143 -14.00 9.51 17.89
CA ASN A 143 -14.43 8.56 16.86
C ASN A 143 -13.32 8.32 15.83
N PHE A 144 -12.21 7.74 16.28
CA PHE A 144 -11.02 7.50 15.49
C PHE A 144 -10.96 6.03 15.04
N ILE A 145 -11.11 5.79 13.74
CA ILE A 145 -11.17 4.46 13.14
C ILE A 145 -9.82 4.12 12.50
N ALA A 146 -9.31 2.94 12.79
CA ALA A 146 -8.09 2.42 12.16
C ALA A 146 -8.45 1.30 11.17
N VAL A 147 -7.92 1.39 9.96
CA VAL A 147 -8.12 0.38 8.90
C VAL A 147 -6.80 -0.22 8.45
N MET A 148 -6.80 -1.53 8.17
CA MET A 148 -5.61 -2.31 7.83
C MET A 148 -5.72 -2.84 6.41
N PRO A 149 -5.24 -2.06 5.41
CA PRO A 149 -5.25 -2.50 4.03
C PRO A 149 -4.27 -3.66 3.80
N THR A 150 -4.66 -4.59 2.94
CA THR A 150 -3.79 -5.61 2.35
C THR A 150 -2.87 -5.01 1.27
N ASN A 151 -2.21 -5.83 0.44
CA ASN A 151 -1.36 -5.30 -0.63
C ASN A 151 -2.21 -4.58 -1.68
N LEU A 152 -1.94 -3.30 -1.85
CA LEU A 152 -2.65 -2.46 -2.80
C LEU A 152 -1.94 -2.42 -4.15
N TYR A 153 -2.72 -2.26 -5.22
CA TYR A 153 -2.24 -2.00 -6.56
C TYR A 153 -3.24 -1.11 -7.31
N GLY A 154 -2.78 -0.29 -8.24
CA GLY A 154 -3.69 0.59 -8.98
C GLY A 154 -2.99 1.76 -9.66
N PRO A 155 -3.76 2.71 -10.19
CA PRO A 155 -3.25 3.94 -10.79
C PRO A 155 -2.31 4.70 -9.87
N ARG A 156 -1.26 5.33 -10.45
CA ARG A 156 -0.24 6.09 -9.72
C ARG A 156 0.56 5.26 -8.72
N ASP A 157 0.66 3.94 -8.93
CA ASP A 157 1.58 3.11 -8.17
C ASP A 157 3.04 3.44 -8.52
N ASN A 158 3.96 2.98 -7.69
CA ASN A 158 5.39 3.13 -7.95
C ASN A 158 5.87 2.02 -8.89
N PHE A 159 6.22 2.37 -10.13
CA PHE A 159 6.75 1.45 -11.15
C PHE A 159 8.29 1.46 -11.23
N ASP A 160 8.99 2.07 -10.30
CA ASP A 160 10.45 2.05 -10.25
C ASP A 160 10.97 0.61 -10.09
N LEU A 161 11.99 0.22 -10.86
CA LEU A 161 12.46 -1.17 -10.91
C LEU A 161 13.18 -1.61 -9.62
N GLU A 162 13.69 -0.66 -8.82
CA GLU A 162 14.39 -0.95 -7.56
C GLU A 162 13.45 -0.94 -6.35
N THR A 163 12.58 0.06 -6.27
CA THR A 163 11.84 0.40 -5.04
C THR A 163 10.37 -0.03 -5.06
N SER A 164 9.85 -0.45 -6.21
CA SER A 164 8.44 -0.82 -6.37
C SER A 164 8.04 -2.10 -5.65
N HIS A 165 6.75 -2.21 -5.37
CA HIS A 165 6.15 -3.46 -4.93
C HIS A 165 6.01 -4.47 -6.08
N VAL A 166 5.69 -5.73 -5.72
CA VAL A 166 5.71 -6.87 -6.65
C VAL A 166 4.83 -6.69 -7.89
N MET A 167 3.63 -6.14 -7.73
CA MET A 167 2.67 -5.96 -8.85
C MET A 167 3.19 -4.94 -9.88
N PRO A 168 3.47 -3.67 -9.53
CA PRO A 168 3.97 -2.70 -10.49
C PRO A 168 5.34 -3.07 -11.05
N ALA A 169 6.23 -3.72 -10.25
CA ALA A 169 7.48 -4.26 -10.75
C ALA A 169 7.26 -5.28 -11.87
N MET A 170 6.34 -6.24 -11.68
CA MET A 170 6.02 -7.25 -12.69
C MET A 170 5.46 -6.62 -13.96
N VAL A 171 4.53 -5.68 -13.83
CA VAL A 171 3.93 -4.99 -14.99
C VAL A 171 5.01 -4.32 -15.82
N ARG A 172 5.87 -3.50 -15.21
CA ARG A 172 6.94 -2.79 -15.94
C ARG A 172 7.98 -3.73 -16.50
N LYS A 173 8.45 -4.70 -15.71
CA LYS A 173 9.45 -5.67 -16.18
C LYS A 173 8.94 -6.48 -17.37
N MET A 174 7.70 -6.93 -17.35
CA MET A 174 7.14 -7.70 -18.46
C MET A 174 6.87 -6.82 -19.68
N HIS A 175 6.49 -5.56 -19.49
CA HIS A 175 6.35 -4.59 -20.57
C HIS A 175 7.70 -4.38 -21.29
N LEU A 176 8.75 -4.07 -20.55
CA LEU A 176 10.10 -3.90 -21.08
C LEU A 176 10.65 -5.19 -21.72
N ALA A 177 10.41 -6.35 -21.08
CA ALA A 177 10.80 -7.65 -21.66
C ALA A 177 10.07 -7.95 -22.96
N ARG A 178 8.80 -7.58 -23.10
CA ARG A 178 8.07 -7.69 -24.37
C ARG A 178 8.69 -6.81 -25.44
N LEU A 179 8.91 -5.52 -25.15
CA LEU A 179 9.51 -4.59 -26.09
C LEU A 179 10.89 -5.05 -26.55
N LEU A 180 11.72 -5.54 -25.62
CA LEU A 180 13.04 -6.08 -25.93
C LEU A 180 12.97 -7.34 -26.81
N ASN A 181 12.03 -8.24 -26.53
CA ASN A 181 11.79 -9.45 -27.32
C ASN A 181 11.29 -9.14 -28.75
N GLU A 182 10.54 -8.03 -28.90
CA GLU A 182 10.05 -7.52 -30.18
C GLU A 182 11.08 -6.64 -30.94
N GLY A 183 12.25 -6.36 -30.34
CA GLY A 183 13.26 -5.46 -30.90
C GLY A 183 12.83 -3.99 -30.91
N ASN A 184 11.84 -3.61 -30.10
CA ASN A 184 11.30 -2.27 -30.05
C ASN A 184 12.08 -1.37 -29.08
N MET A 185 13.25 -0.91 -29.51
CA MET A 185 14.09 0.00 -28.70
C MET A 185 13.47 1.38 -28.50
N ASP A 186 12.68 1.88 -29.45
CA ASP A 186 11.99 3.17 -29.32
C ASP A 186 10.99 3.14 -28.17
N GLY A 187 10.19 2.08 -28.06
CA GLY A 187 9.27 1.88 -26.94
C GLY A 187 9.99 1.78 -25.59
N ILE A 188 11.17 1.13 -25.55
CA ILE A 188 11.99 1.07 -24.33
C ILE A 188 12.49 2.47 -23.97
N ARG A 189 12.96 3.26 -24.94
CA ARG A 189 13.39 4.65 -24.71
C ARG A 189 12.27 5.54 -24.21
N GLU A 190 11.04 5.38 -24.72
CA GLU A 190 9.86 6.09 -24.23
C GLU A 190 9.56 5.75 -22.76
N ASP A 191 9.63 4.47 -22.40
CA ASP A 191 9.43 4.06 -20.99
C ASP A 191 10.49 4.66 -20.07
N PHE A 192 11.77 4.61 -20.46
CA PHE A 192 12.88 5.19 -19.71
C PHE A 192 12.84 6.73 -19.68
N ALA A 193 12.27 7.38 -20.68
CA ALA A 193 12.03 8.84 -20.65
C ALA A 193 10.96 9.23 -19.63
N ARG A 194 9.88 8.45 -19.56
CA ARG A 194 8.78 8.69 -18.58
C ARG A 194 9.19 8.27 -17.16
N ARG A 195 9.97 7.20 -17.03
CA ARG A 195 10.36 6.57 -15.75
C ARG A 195 11.83 6.18 -15.79
N PRO A 196 12.74 7.15 -15.61
CA PRO A 196 14.19 6.84 -15.57
C PRO A 196 14.49 5.77 -14.53
N VAL A 197 15.51 4.96 -14.79
CA VAL A 197 15.98 3.92 -13.87
C VAL A 197 17.38 4.31 -13.39
N GLU A 198 17.53 4.53 -12.10
CA GLU A 198 18.76 5.08 -11.53
C GLU A 198 19.18 6.38 -12.25
N HIS A 199 20.27 6.35 -13.02
CA HIS A 199 20.76 7.50 -13.80
C HIS A 199 20.51 7.33 -15.31
N VAL A 200 19.85 6.26 -15.73
CA VAL A 200 19.59 5.92 -17.14
C VAL A 200 18.19 6.38 -17.53
N ASN A 201 18.11 7.23 -18.54
CA ASN A 201 16.86 7.72 -19.12
C ASN A 201 16.77 7.36 -20.62
N GLY A 202 15.69 7.79 -21.28
CA GLY A 202 15.44 7.46 -22.68
C GLY A 202 16.49 7.99 -23.68
N ASN A 203 17.33 8.98 -23.30
CA ASN A 203 18.40 9.54 -24.13
C ASN A 203 19.75 8.81 -23.95
N ALA A 204 19.82 7.84 -23.04
CA ALA A 204 21.04 7.07 -22.83
C ALA A 204 21.44 6.26 -24.08
N ILE A 205 22.72 5.93 -24.20
CA ILE A 205 23.17 5.03 -25.27
C ILE A 205 22.57 3.63 -25.07
N GLU A 206 22.39 2.91 -26.16
CA GLU A 206 21.69 1.61 -26.15
C GLU A 206 22.34 0.60 -25.21
N GLU A 207 23.68 0.57 -25.18
CA GLU A 207 24.45 -0.29 -24.29
C GLU A 207 24.07 -0.08 -22.81
N GLN A 208 23.98 1.18 -22.34
CA GLN A 208 23.59 1.49 -20.97
C GLN A 208 22.16 1.06 -20.66
N ILE A 209 21.25 1.20 -21.61
CA ILE A 209 19.87 0.74 -21.46
C ILE A 209 19.83 -0.78 -21.32
N LEU A 210 20.54 -1.50 -22.20
CA LEU A 210 20.58 -2.96 -22.18
C LEU A 210 21.23 -3.51 -20.90
N GLU A 211 22.34 -2.92 -20.45
CA GLU A 211 22.98 -3.26 -19.17
C GLU A 211 22.02 -3.05 -17.99
N THR A 212 21.27 -1.94 -18.00
CA THR A 212 20.26 -1.67 -16.97
C THR A 212 19.14 -2.72 -17.00
N LEU A 213 18.62 -3.05 -18.17
CA LEU A 213 17.61 -4.10 -18.31
C LEU A 213 18.12 -5.44 -17.78
N GLU A 214 19.35 -5.85 -18.15
CA GLU A 214 19.96 -7.09 -17.68
C GLU A 214 20.14 -7.11 -16.15
N LYS A 215 20.60 -6.00 -15.55
CA LYS A 215 20.72 -5.83 -14.09
C LYS A 215 19.41 -6.15 -13.38
N TYR A 216 18.28 -5.74 -13.94
CA TYR A 216 16.94 -6.01 -13.39
C TYR A 216 16.33 -7.33 -13.87
N GLY A 217 17.11 -8.18 -14.56
CA GLY A 217 16.74 -9.52 -14.99
C GLY A 217 15.87 -9.55 -16.25
N ILE A 218 15.87 -8.48 -17.03
CA ILE A 218 15.15 -8.36 -18.30
C ILE A 218 16.13 -8.68 -19.44
N LEU A 219 15.96 -9.84 -20.08
CA LEU A 219 16.81 -10.32 -21.16
C LEU A 219 15.95 -10.57 -22.41
N PRO A 220 16.56 -10.65 -23.62
CA PRO A 220 15.81 -10.79 -24.88
C PRO A 220 14.87 -11.99 -24.93
N ASP A 221 15.26 -13.12 -24.34
CA ASP A 221 14.54 -14.40 -24.38
C ASP A 221 13.85 -14.78 -23.09
N ARG A 222 14.17 -14.10 -21.99
CA ARG A 222 13.70 -14.45 -20.66
C ARG A 222 13.64 -13.28 -19.69
N LEU A 223 12.74 -13.39 -18.72
CA LEU A 223 12.62 -12.50 -17.58
C LEU A 223 12.96 -13.26 -16.30
N LYS A 224 13.88 -12.75 -15.48
CA LYS A 224 14.19 -13.29 -14.16
C LYS A 224 13.31 -12.58 -13.10
N LEU A 225 12.52 -13.34 -12.36
CA LEU A 225 11.77 -12.88 -11.19
C LEU A 225 12.36 -13.48 -9.92
N TRP A 226 12.37 -12.72 -8.84
CA TRP A 226 12.92 -13.15 -7.56
C TRP A 226 12.05 -14.20 -6.88
N GLY A 227 12.69 -15.09 -6.11
CA GLY A 227 12.07 -16.14 -5.30
C GLY A 227 11.62 -17.35 -6.10
N SER A 228 10.77 -18.17 -5.52
CA SER A 228 10.24 -19.39 -6.13
C SER A 228 8.93 -19.18 -6.89
N GLY A 229 8.24 -18.07 -6.63
CA GLY A 229 6.87 -17.82 -7.08
C GLY A 229 5.80 -18.57 -6.26
N ALA A 230 6.20 -19.32 -5.23
CA ALA A 230 5.28 -20.06 -4.37
C ALA A 230 4.52 -19.21 -3.33
N PRO A 231 5.06 -18.08 -2.81
CA PRO A 231 4.33 -17.29 -1.83
C PRO A 231 2.95 -16.89 -2.30
N ILE A 232 2.02 -16.87 -1.35
CA ILE A 232 0.61 -16.56 -1.58
C ILE A 232 0.32 -15.17 -1.02
N ARG A 233 -0.32 -14.32 -1.82
CA ARG A 233 -0.67 -12.94 -1.45
C ARG A 233 -2.11 -12.63 -1.81
N GLU A 234 -2.63 -11.69 -1.08
CA GLU A 234 -3.87 -11.00 -1.36
C GLU A 234 -3.57 -9.64 -1.98
N PHE A 235 -4.38 -9.22 -2.97
CA PHE A 235 -4.28 -7.93 -3.62
C PHE A 235 -5.63 -7.24 -3.65
N LEU A 236 -5.64 -5.92 -3.42
CA LEU A 236 -6.84 -5.10 -3.49
C LEU A 236 -6.58 -3.88 -4.40
N TRP A 237 -7.56 -3.58 -5.25
CA TRP A 237 -7.52 -2.40 -6.10
C TRP A 237 -7.55 -1.12 -5.28
N SER A 238 -6.69 -0.15 -5.61
CA SER A 238 -6.53 1.08 -4.81
C SER A 238 -7.77 1.96 -4.75
N GLU A 239 -8.61 1.92 -5.79
CA GLU A 239 -9.89 2.64 -5.79
C GLU A 239 -10.94 1.93 -4.91
N ASP A 240 -10.93 0.59 -4.83
CA ASP A 240 -11.75 -0.14 -3.86
C ASP A 240 -11.33 0.16 -2.42
N MET A 241 -10.01 0.23 -2.16
CA MET A 241 -9.53 0.67 -0.85
C MET A 241 -9.95 2.11 -0.53
N ALA A 242 -9.96 3.00 -1.53
CA ALA A 242 -10.42 4.37 -1.36
C ALA A 242 -11.93 4.40 -1.07
N ASP A 243 -12.73 3.61 -1.79
CA ASP A 243 -14.16 3.49 -1.55
C ASP A 243 -14.45 2.91 -0.15
N ALA A 244 -13.74 1.85 0.26
CA ALA A 244 -13.82 1.31 1.63
C ALA A 244 -13.48 2.36 2.70
N SER A 245 -12.45 3.19 2.45
CA SER A 245 -12.06 4.27 3.36
C SER A 245 -13.18 5.30 3.53
N VAL A 246 -13.80 5.72 2.42
CA VAL A 246 -14.92 6.66 2.46
C VAL A 246 -16.16 6.02 3.09
N TYR A 247 -16.43 4.74 2.78
CA TYR A 247 -17.50 3.98 3.44
C TYR A 247 -17.31 3.93 4.96
N CYS A 248 -16.10 3.66 5.45
CA CYS A 248 -15.79 3.68 6.88
C CYS A 248 -16.02 5.07 7.50
N LEU A 249 -15.69 6.14 6.79
CA LEU A 249 -15.95 7.50 7.26
C LEU A 249 -17.44 7.80 7.36
N GLU A 250 -18.25 7.35 6.40
CA GLU A 250 -19.68 7.68 6.33
C GLU A 250 -20.55 6.80 7.23
N HIS A 251 -20.16 5.52 7.46
CA HIS A 251 -21.08 4.51 7.99
C HIS A 251 -20.58 3.76 9.22
N ILE A 252 -19.31 3.87 9.61
CA ILE A 252 -18.75 3.06 10.69
C ILE A 252 -18.21 3.96 11.80
N ASP A 253 -18.75 3.86 12.98
CA ASP A 253 -18.29 4.54 14.19
C ASP A 253 -17.52 3.58 15.11
N PHE A 254 -16.77 4.12 16.05
CA PHE A 254 -16.05 3.31 17.05
C PHE A 254 -16.99 2.35 17.81
N LYS A 255 -18.23 2.75 18.10
CA LYS A 255 -19.24 1.91 18.75
C LYS A 255 -19.52 0.61 17.98
N ASP A 256 -19.41 0.63 16.64
CA ASP A 256 -19.73 -0.52 15.77
C ASP A 256 -18.61 -1.55 15.76
N VAL A 257 -17.40 -1.17 16.18
CA VAL A 257 -16.19 -2.03 16.15
C VAL A 257 -15.61 -2.34 17.53
N ARG A 258 -16.05 -1.66 18.58
CA ARG A 258 -15.48 -1.83 19.93
C ARG A 258 -15.81 -3.18 20.60
N GLY A 259 -16.79 -3.91 20.09
CA GLY A 259 -17.32 -5.10 20.75
C GLY A 259 -18.15 -4.76 22.00
N THR A 260 -18.66 -5.79 22.68
CA THR A 260 -19.57 -5.67 23.84
C THR A 260 -18.94 -6.08 25.16
N GLY A 261 -17.67 -6.50 25.19
CA GLY A 261 -16.96 -6.93 26.39
C GLY A 261 -16.42 -5.77 27.23
N ASP A 262 -16.02 -6.07 28.47
CA ASP A 262 -15.39 -5.11 29.38
C ASP A 262 -14.00 -4.70 28.90
N GLU A 263 -13.25 -5.63 28.29
CA GLU A 263 -11.98 -5.34 27.64
C GLU A 263 -12.19 -5.01 26.16
N VAL A 264 -11.94 -3.77 25.80
CA VAL A 264 -12.01 -3.29 24.42
C VAL A 264 -10.65 -3.41 23.77
N ARG A 265 -10.54 -4.25 22.74
CA ARG A 265 -9.28 -4.51 22.01
C ARG A 265 -9.55 -4.73 20.53
N ASN A 266 -8.54 -4.41 19.71
CA ASN A 266 -8.51 -4.76 18.29
C ASN A 266 -9.74 -4.22 17.52
N CYS A 267 -10.04 -2.94 17.76
CA CYS A 267 -11.17 -2.23 17.15
C CYS A 267 -10.90 -1.78 15.72
N HIS A 268 -9.77 -2.17 15.13
CA HIS A 268 -9.45 -1.89 13.73
C HIS A 268 -10.19 -2.82 12.77
N ILE A 269 -10.16 -2.48 11.49
CA ILE A 269 -10.87 -3.19 10.44
C ILE A 269 -9.89 -3.62 9.36
N ASN A 270 -9.84 -4.90 9.06
CA ASN A 270 -9.13 -5.40 7.89
C ASN A 270 -9.84 -4.98 6.60
N ILE A 271 -9.09 -4.42 5.65
CA ILE A 271 -9.61 -4.11 4.31
C ILE A 271 -8.82 -4.92 3.29
N GLY A 272 -9.50 -5.83 2.63
CA GLY A 272 -8.93 -6.74 1.66
C GLY A 272 -9.99 -7.27 0.70
N SER A 273 -9.57 -8.13 -0.22
CA SER A 273 -10.46 -8.84 -1.13
C SER A 273 -10.96 -10.19 -0.57
N GLY A 274 -10.27 -10.71 0.45
CA GLY A 274 -10.50 -12.08 0.97
C GLY A 274 -10.09 -13.16 -0.04
N LYS A 275 -9.37 -12.81 -1.12
CA LYS A 275 -8.94 -13.71 -2.19
C LYS A 275 -7.44 -13.73 -2.32
N GLU A 276 -6.88 -14.90 -2.47
CA GLU A 276 -5.45 -15.11 -2.55
C GLU A 276 -5.00 -15.66 -3.90
N VAL A 277 -3.76 -15.36 -4.25
CA VAL A 277 -3.11 -15.80 -5.48
C VAL A 277 -1.63 -16.08 -5.20
N THR A 278 -1.05 -17.12 -5.81
CA THR A 278 0.40 -17.30 -5.77
C THR A 278 1.10 -16.23 -6.60
N ILE A 279 2.33 -15.88 -6.24
CA ILE A 279 3.15 -14.95 -7.04
C ILE A 279 3.36 -15.50 -8.46
N ARG A 280 3.40 -16.83 -8.62
CA ARG A 280 3.46 -17.47 -9.93
C ARG A 280 2.20 -17.26 -10.76
N GLN A 281 1.02 -17.46 -10.18
CA GLN A 281 -0.26 -17.19 -10.86
C GLN A 281 -0.41 -15.71 -11.23
N LEU A 282 0.01 -14.82 -10.33
CA LEU A 282 0.06 -13.39 -10.62
C LEU A 282 0.98 -13.09 -11.81
N ALA A 283 2.17 -13.68 -11.85
CA ALA A 283 3.11 -13.49 -12.95
C ALA A 283 2.53 -13.97 -14.29
N GLU A 284 1.85 -15.12 -14.31
CA GLU A 284 1.18 -15.59 -15.53
C GLU A 284 0.03 -14.68 -15.96
N LEU A 285 -0.75 -14.14 -15.03
CA LEU A 285 -1.80 -13.16 -15.34
C LEU A 285 -1.23 -11.87 -15.94
N VAL A 286 -0.16 -11.32 -15.34
CA VAL A 286 0.52 -10.12 -15.87
C VAL A 286 1.15 -10.42 -17.23
N LYS A 287 1.80 -11.59 -17.39
CA LYS A 287 2.39 -12.04 -18.66
C LYS A 287 1.35 -12.07 -19.79
N ALA A 288 0.20 -12.69 -19.53
CA ALA A 288 -0.90 -12.76 -20.49
C ALA A 288 -1.47 -11.36 -20.81
N THR A 289 -1.64 -10.51 -19.79
CA THR A 289 -2.15 -9.14 -19.94
C THR A 289 -1.23 -8.27 -20.79
N VAL A 290 0.08 -8.34 -20.53
CA VAL A 290 1.11 -7.57 -21.24
C VAL A 290 1.35 -8.12 -22.66
N GLY A 291 1.05 -9.39 -22.89
CA GLY A 291 1.35 -10.09 -24.16
C GLY A 291 2.81 -10.51 -24.28
N TYR A 292 3.53 -10.67 -23.17
CA TYR A 292 4.92 -11.14 -23.18
C TYR A 292 5.00 -12.62 -23.55
N ARG A 293 5.78 -12.96 -24.58
CA ARG A 293 5.91 -14.33 -25.11
C ARG A 293 7.15 -15.08 -24.64
N GLY A 294 8.09 -14.39 -24.01
CA GLY A 294 9.34 -14.98 -23.50
C GLY A 294 9.12 -15.87 -22.27
N THR A 295 10.21 -16.41 -21.74
CA THR A 295 10.19 -17.34 -20.61
C THR A 295 10.36 -16.59 -19.28
N ILE A 296 9.59 -16.96 -18.25
CA ILE A 296 9.81 -16.51 -16.87
C ILE A 296 10.75 -17.52 -16.18
N LYS A 297 11.85 -17.04 -15.62
CA LYS A 297 12.78 -17.79 -14.78
C LYS A 297 12.74 -17.28 -13.35
N TRP A 298 12.66 -18.17 -12.40
CA TRP A 298 12.63 -17.86 -10.98
C TRP A 298 14.05 -17.90 -10.40
N ASP A 299 14.46 -16.81 -9.75
CA ASP A 299 15.74 -16.71 -9.06
C ASP A 299 15.56 -17.07 -7.58
N THR A 300 15.69 -18.34 -7.27
CA THR A 300 15.54 -18.88 -5.91
C THR A 300 16.70 -18.53 -4.97
N THR A 301 17.73 -17.85 -5.44
CA THR A 301 18.79 -17.28 -4.57
C THR A 301 18.30 -16.06 -3.80
N LYS A 302 17.18 -15.48 -4.23
CA LYS A 302 16.51 -14.36 -3.57
C LYS A 302 15.41 -14.88 -2.65
N PRO A 303 15.19 -14.23 -1.49
CA PRO A 303 14.19 -14.70 -0.52
C PRO A 303 12.76 -14.54 -1.03
N ASP A 304 11.90 -15.47 -0.62
CA ASP A 304 10.45 -15.44 -0.92
C ASP A 304 9.66 -14.48 -0.01
N GLY A 305 10.19 -14.08 1.12
CA GLY A 305 9.45 -13.38 2.18
C GLY A 305 8.44 -14.30 2.88
N THR A 306 7.40 -13.74 3.52
CA THR A 306 6.34 -14.50 4.21
C THR A 306 5.63 -15.44 3.23
N LEU A 307 5.42 -16.72 3.60
CA LEU A 307 4.83 -17.73 2.71
C LEU A 307 3.38 -17.43 2.33
N ARG A 308 2.54 -17.02 3.28
CA ARG A 308 1.13 -16.73 3.05
C ARG A 308 0.67 -15.51 3.84
N LYS A 309 -0.14 -14.65 3.20
CA LYS A 309 -0.74 -13.50 3.85
C LYS A 309 -2.11 -13.23 3.23
N LEU A 310 -3.14 -13.67 3.91
CA LEU A 310 -4.56 -13.48 3.57
C LEU A 310 -5.27 -12.88 4.78
N THR A 311 -5.99 -11.80 4.60
CA THR A 311 -6.78 -11.16 5.68
C THR A 311 -8.17 -11.76 5.79
N ASP A 312 -8.66 -11.89 7.02
CA ASP A 312 -10.07 -12.11 7.28
C ASP A 312 -10.81 -10.78 7.14
N VAL A 313 -11.69 -10.70 6.18
CA VAL A 313 -12.49 -9.50 5.85
C VAL A 313 -13.94 -9.61 6.34
N SER A 314 -14.26 -10.62 7.12
CA SER A 314 -15.63 -10.92 7.58
C SER A 314 -16.23 -9.78 8.39
N ARG A 315 -15.41 -9.07 9.20
CA ARG A 315 -15.86 -7.87 9.94
C ARG A 315 -16.33 -6.77 9.00
N LEU A 316 -15.56 -6.43 7.98
CA LEU A 316 -15.92 -5.39 7.00
C LEU A 316 -17.15 -5.79 6.18
N HIS A 317 -17.24 -7.07 5.78
CA HIS A 317 -18.42 -7.60 5.10
C HIS A 317 -19.69 -7.52 5.96
N ALA A 318 -19.58 -7.86 7.24
CA ALA A 318 -20.70 -7.73 8.19
C ALA A 318 -21.12 -6.26 8.41
N LEU A 319 -20.18 -5.32 8.25
CA LEU A 319 -20.45 -3.88 8.28
C LEU A 319 -20.98 -3.34 6.93
N GLY A 320 -21.15 -4.18 5.91
CA GLY A 320 -21.87 -3.87 4.68
C GLY A 320 -21.02 -3.51 3.47
N TRP A 321 -19.69 -3.52 3.55
CA TRP A 321 -18.83 -3.19 2.41
C TRP A 321 -18.18 -4.43 1.78
N HIS A 322 -18.10 -4.45 0.45
CA HIS A 322 -17.42 -5.46 -0.37
C HIS A 322 -16.62 -4.80 -1.49
N HIS A 323 -15.46 -5.38 -1.84
CA HIS A 323 -14.70 -4.94 -3.00
C HIS A 323 -15.46 -5.23 -4.31
N THR A 324 -15.17 -4.47 -5.34
CA THR A 324 -15.82 -4.58 -6.64
C THR A 324 -14.88 -5.04 -7.76
N MET A 325 -13.59 -4.68 -7.66
CA MET A 325 -12.60 -4.99 -8.69
C MET A 325 -11.92 -6.33 -8.44
N GLU A 326 -12.16 -7.29 -9.32
CA GLU A 326 -11.44 -8.57 -9.30
C GLU A 326 -10.03 -8.42 -9.87
N LEU A 327 -9.09 -9.24 -9.38
CA LEU A 327 -7.69 -9.19 -9.82
C LEU A 327 -7.53 -9.38 -11.34
N LYS A 328 -8.32 -10.29 -11.94
CA LYS A 328 -8.31 -10.56 -13.38
C LYS A 328 -8.72 -9.34 -14.24
N ASP A 329 -9.52 -8.43 -13.68
CA ASP A 329 -9.99 -7.22 -14.34
C ASP A 329 -9.12 -6.01 -14.00
N GLY A 330 -8.61 -5.97 -12.76
CA GLY A 330 -7.75 -4.90 -12.26
C GLY A 330 -6.34 -4.89 -12.88
N VAL A 331 -5.74 -6.06 -13.14
CA VAL A 331 -4.40 -6.13 -13.78
C VAL A 331 -4.43 -5.56 -15.21
N PRO A 332 -5.40 -5.90 -16.08
CA PRO A 332 -5.54 -5.22 -17.37
C PRO A 332 -5.84 -3.72 -17.26
N ALA A 333 -6.63 -3.30 -16.26
CA ALA A 333 -6.90 -1.88 -16.02
C ALA A 333 -5.63 -1.12 -15.61
N LEU A 334 -4.83 -1.71 -14.71
CA LEU A 334 -3.52 -1.17 -14.31
C LEU A 334 -2.58 -1.04 -15.51
N TYR A 335 -2.50 -2.07 -16.36
CA TYR A 335 -1.62 -2.04 -17.52
C TYR A 335 -2.04 -0.98 -18.55
N ARG A 336 -3.35 -0.83 -18.82
CA ARG A 336 -3.85 0.28 -19.65
C ARG A 336 -3.48 1.65 -19.08
N TRP A 337 -3.61 1.84 -17.76
CA TRP A 337 -3.19 3.06 -17.10
C TRP A 337 -1.68 3.31 -17.27
N TYR A 338 -0.88 2.27 -17.05
CA TYR A 338 0.59 2.34 -17.19
C TYR A 338 1.04 2.78 -18.59
N LEU A 339 0.39 2.29 -19.65
CA LEU A 339 0.72 2.65 -21.05
C LEU A 339 0.40 4.12 -21.37
N ASN A 340 -0.63 4.70 -20.74
CA ASN A 340 -1.13 6.03 -21.06
C ASN A 340 -0.52 7.14 -20.17
N ASN A 341 0.23 6.80 -19.15
CA ASN A 341 0.83 7.71 -18.19
C ASN A 341 2.32 7.37 -17.98
#